data_fb3dc6c0e37cc7ed5e345f637a5a5d5e
#
_entry.id   fb3dc6c0e37cc7ed5e345f637a5a5d5e
#
_cell.length_a   1.000
_cell.length_b   1.000
_cell.length_c   1.000
_cell.angle_alpha   90.00
_cell.angle_beta   90.00
_cell.angle_gamma   90.00
#
_symmetry.space_group_name_H-M   'P 1'
#
loop_
_entity.id
_entity.type
_entity.pdbx_description
1 polymer ?
#
loop_
_entity_poly.entity_id
_entity_poly.type
_entity_poly.pdbx_seq_one_letter_code
_entity_poly.pdbx_strand_id
1 'polypeptide(L)'
;GVHIHHIDPISGRNDIVWYLSLQDLNDIGNFFNNGTYPTEKYISAGGSCLFEPAFYKIKKGMMISDILNNQMLDDESMIISGDVLSGSKTTESMPVNFYNEVLSVIPHFKRRDFLGWILPGLKKYSLSRTFLSSLLSKPATHFDTRINGSRRAIIPFGRWEAMLPMDIMPDIIVKSIIAKDIEDMEKYGIYEC
;
A
#
# COMPACT_ATOMS: atom_id res chain seq x y z
N GLY A 1 -7.69 -10.35 -3.14
CA GLY A 1 -8.11 -11.43 -2.28
C GLY A 1 -9.56 -11.36 -1.83
N VAL A 2 -9.97 -10.33 -1.05
CA VAL A 2 -11.31 -10.30 -0.37
C VAL A 2 -12.50 -10.57 -1.30
N HIS A 3 -12.57 -9.91 -2.46
CA HIS A 3 -13.67 -10.13 -3.40
C HIS A 3 -13.68 -11.55 -3.96
N ILE A 4 -12.51 -12.09 -4.27
CA ILE A 4 -12.37 -13.45 -4.80
C ILE A 4 -12.81 -14.45 -3.74
N HIS A 5 -12.36 -14.26 -2.48
CA HIS A 5 -12.76 -15.09 -1.35
C HIS A 5 -14.27 -15.22 -1.20
N HIS A 6 -15.04 -14.12 -1.37
CA HIS A 6 -16.48 -14.11 -1.19
C HIS A 6 -17.29 -14.52 -2.44
N ILE A 7 -16.71 -14.43 -3.63
CA ILE A 7 -17.41 -14.75 -4.90
C ILE A 7 -17.10 -16.18 -5.32
N ASP A 8 -15.82 -16.53 -5.39
CA ASP A 8 -15.34 -17.83 -5.87
C ASP A 8 -13.94 -18.08 -5.28
N PRO A 9 -13.85 -18.59 -4.05
CA PRO A 9 -12.59 -18.73 -3.33
C PRO A 9 -11.64 -19.69 -4.04
N ILE A 10 -10.37 -19.31 -4.11
CA ILE A 10 -9.32 -20.13 -4.69
C ILE A 10 -9.00 -21.27 -3.72
N SER A 11 -9.29 -22.50 -4.12
CA SER A 11 -9.11 -23.69 -3.31
C SER A 11 -7.84 -24.48 -3.62
N GLY A 12 -7.19 -24.20 -4.73
CA GLY A 12 -6.03 -24.97 -5.14
C GLY A 12 -5.10 -24.29 -6.14
N ARG A 13 -3.92 -24.89 -6.29
CA ARG A 13 -2.83 -24.38 -7.13
C ARG A 13 -3.19 -24.20 -8.61
N ASN A 14 -4.20 -24.91 -9.09
CA ASN A 14 -4.61 -24.86 -10.50
C ASN A 14 -5.73 -23.87 -10.77
N ASP A 15 -6.29 -23.25 -9.76
CA ASP A 15 -7.34 -22.27 -9.91
C ASP A 15 -6.75 -20.95 -10.41
N ILE A 16 -7.38 -20.37 -11.42
CA ILE A 16 -6.92 -19.15 -12.06
C ILE A 16 -8.05 -18.14 -12.06
N VAL A 17 -7.79 -16.98 -11.47
CA VAL A 17 -8.72 -15.86 -11.45
C VAL A 17 -8.09 -14.67 -12.17
N TRP A 18 -8.86 -14.04 -13.06
CA TRP A 18 -8.47 -12.82 -13.74
C TRP A 18 -9.16 -11.62 -13.09
N TYR A 19 -8.42 -10.56 -12.84
CA TYR A 19 -8.98 -9.29 -12.42
C TYR A 19 -8.46 -8.15 -13.29
N LEU A 20 -9.26 -7.11 -13.45
CA LEU A 20 -8.94 -5.93 -14.24
C LEU A 20 -9.31 -4.68 -13.44
N SER A 21 -8.52 -3.62 -13.56
CA SER A 21 -8.94 -2.30 -13.10
C SER A 21 -10.01 -1.72 -14.02
N LEU A 22 -10.73 -0.69 -13.55
CA LEU A 22 -11.69 0.02 -14.39
C LEU A 22 -11.01 0.72 -15.57
N GLN A 23 -9.78 1.19 -15.40
CA GLN A 23 -9.02 1.80 -16.51
C GLN A 23 -8.63 0.75 -17.54
N ASP A 24 -8.17 -0.43 -17.11
CA ASP A 24 -7.82 -1.52 -18.02
C ASP A 24 -9.04 -1.98 -18.82
N LEU A 25 -10.20 -2.10 -18.16
CA LEU A 25 -11.44 -2.47 -18.84
C LEU A 25 -11.84 -1.43 -19.89
N ASN A 26 -11.73 -0.14 -19.55
CA ASN A 26 -11.99 0.96 -20.49
C ASN A 26 -11.00 0.95 -21.66
N ASP A 27 -9.72 0.69 -21.39
CA ASP A 27 -8.66 0.63 -22.39
C ASP A 27 -8.89 -0.52 -23.37
N ILE A 28 -9.26 -1.69 -22.86
CA ILE A 28 -9.63 -2.85 -23.67
C ILE A 28 -10.84 -2.51 -24.55
N GLY A 29 -11.90 -1.93 -23.97
CA GLY A 29 -13.08 -1.53 -24.72
C GLY A 29 -12.78 -0.50 -25.83
N ASN A 30 -11.96 0.50 -25.55
CA ASN A 30 -11.52 1.49 -26.52
C ASN A 30 -10.67 0.87 -27.64
N PHE A 31 -9.80 -0.07 -27.29
CA PHE A 31 -8.99 -0.77 -28.28
C PHE A 31 -9.85 -1.57 -29.24
N PHE A 32 -10.82 -2.33 -28.76
CA PHE A 32 -11.72 -3.09 -29.61
C PHE A 32 -12.64 -2.22 -30.47
N ASN A 33 -13.11 -1.09 -29.95
CA ASN A 33 -13.99 -0.18 -30.67
C ASN A 33 -13.25 0.65 -31.74
N ASN A 34 -12.05 1.11 -31.44
CA ASN A 34 -11.33 2.08 -32.26
C ASN A 34 -10.12 1.49 -33.03
N GLY A 35 -9.69 0.26 -32.70
CA GLY A 35 -8.52 -0.37 -33.29
C GLY A 35 -7.18 0.30 -32.92
N THR A 36 -7.18 1.25 -31.98
CA THR A 36 -5.99 2.00 -31.54
C THR A 36 -5.67 1.72 -30.08
N TYR A 37 -4.38 1.49 -29.79
CA TYR A 37 -3.93 1.25 -28.43
C TYR A 37 -3.99 2.52 -27.58
N PRO A 38 -4.66 2.51 -26.42
CA PRO A 38 -4.73 3.66 -25.53
C PRO A 38 -3.36 3.94 -24.90
N THR A 39 -2.80 5.11 -25.21
CA THR A 39 -1.47 5.52 -24.71
C THR A 39 -1.53 6.37 -23.44
N GLU A 40 -2.71 6.79 -23.05
CA GLU A 40 -2.94 7.65 -21.88
C GLU A 40 -3.51 6.84 -20.72
N LYS A 41 -3.25 7.27 -19.50
CA LYS A 41 -3.89 6.77 -18.28
C LYS A 41 -4.06 7.87 -17.25
N TYR A 42 -4.95 7.65 -16.29
CA TYR A 42 -5.14 8.50 -15.13
C TYR A 42 -4.39 7.94 -13.93
N ILE A 43 -3.70 8.82 -13.22
CA ILE A 43 -3.07 8.49 -11.94
C ILE A 43 -3.45 9.53 -10.89
N SER A 44 -3.46 9.12 -9.63
CA SER A 44 -3.54 10.03 -8.49
C SER A 44 -2.15 10.20 -7.90
N ALA A 45 -1.74 11.44 -7.62
CA ALA A 45 -0.58 11.71 -6.79
C ALA A 45 -1.04 12.31 -5.47
N GLY A 46 -0.64 11.69 -4.36
CA GLY A 46 -1.05 12.08 -3.03
C GLY A 46 0.03 11.84 -1.98
N GLY A 47 -0.21 12.34 -0.78
CA GLY A 47 0.70 12.17 0.36
C GLY A 47 1.03 13.49 1.05
N SER A 48 1.54 13.39 2.27
CA SER A 48 1.79 14.56 3.12
C SER A 48 2.99 15.41 2.71
N CYS A 49 3.79 14.92 1.78
CA CYS A 49 4.94 15.64 1.21
C CYS A 49 4.68 16.23 -0.19
N LEU A 50 3.42 16.25 -0.64
CA LEU A 50 3.03 16.98 -1.83
C LEU A 50 2.40 18.31 -1.46
N PHE A 51 2.72 19.33 -2.25
CA PHE A 51 2.14 20.66 -2.07
C PHE A 51 0.65 20.63 -2.37
N GLU A 52 0.25 19.98 -3.46
CA GLU A 52 -1.13 19.88 -3.91
C GLU A 52 -1.42 18.48 -4.46
N PRO A 53 -2.10 17.61 -3.69
CA PRO A 53 -2.53 16.31 -4.18
C PRO A 53 -3.53 16.47 -5.33
N ALA A 54 -3.31 15.75 -6.44
CA ALA A 54 -4.13 15.90 -7.64
C ALA A 54 -4.21 14.61 -8.47
N PHE A 55 -5.17 14.61 -9.41
CA PHE A 55 -5.27 13.59 -10.45
C PHE A 55 -4.63 14.11 -11.73
N TYR A 56 -3.87 13.25 -12.37
CA TYR A 56 -3.14 13.57 -13.60
C TYR A 56 -3.56 12.63 -14.73
N LYS A 57 -3.80 13.19 -15.91
CA LYS A 57 -3.87 12.43 -17.15
C LYS A 57 -2.48 12.42 -17.77
N ILE A 58 -1.86 11.27 -17.84
CA ILE A 58 -0.47 11.11 -18.27
C ILE A 58 -0.37 10.16 -19.46
N LYS A 59 0.72 10.23 -20.20
CA LYS A 59 1.11 9.16 -21.13
C LYS A 59 1.70 7.98 -20.34
N LYS A 60 1.34 6.75 -20.72
CA LYS A 60 1.93 5.53 -20.12
C LYS A 60 3.44 5.56 -20.25
N GLY A 61 4.16 5.35 -19.17
CA GLY A 61 5.62 5.44 -19.13
C GLY A 61 6.21 6.84 -18.95
N MET A 62 5.38 7.85 -18.63
CA MET A 62 5.85 9.19 -18.29
C MET A 62 6.75 9.17 -17.05
N MET A 63 7.76 10.02 -17.00
CA MET A 63 8.67 10.10 -15.87
C MET A 63 7.98 10.69 -14.64
N ILE A 64 8.32 10.18 -13.48
CA ILE A 64 7.77 10.67 -12.20
C ILE A 64 8.17 12.13 -11.96
N SER A 65 9.40 12.52 -12.34
CA SER A 65 9.87 13.91 -12.29
C SER A 65 8.94 14.89 -13.02
N ASP A 66 8.40 14.50 -14.17
CA ASP A 66 7.53 15.38 -14.97
C ASP A 66 6.16 15.57 -14.30
N ILE A 67 5.72 14.59 -13.52
CA ILE A 67 4.44 14.66 -12.80
C ILE A 67 4.59 15.47 -11.51
N LEU A 68 5.67 15.21 -10.76
CA LEU A 68 5.89 15.87 -9.48
C LEU A 68 6.42 17.31 -9.60
N ASN A 69 7.05 17.66 -10.71
CA ASN A 69 7.50 18.99 -11.16
C ASN A 69 7.46 20.09 -10.06
N ASN A 70 8.42 20.10 -9.16
CA ASN A 70 8.52 21.03 -8.02
C ASN A 70 7.36 20.98 -7.00
N GLN A 71 6.56 19.92 -6.99
CA GLN A 71 5.47 19.75 -6.02
C GLN A 71 5.89 19.08 -4.71
N MET A 72 7.14 18.64 -4.61
CA MET A 72 7.64 18.03 -3.37
C MET A 72 8.02 19.10 -2.35
N LEU A 73 7.51 18.93 -1.13
CA LEU A 73 7.74 19.85 0.00
C LEU A 73 9.09 19.64 0.67
N ASP A 74 9.72 18.48 0.50
CA ASP A 74 10.93 18.10 1.20
C ASP A 74 11.79 17.14 0.36
N ASP A 75 13.08 17.43 0.27
CA ASP A 75 14.07 16.58 -0.41
C ASP A 75 14.26 15.20 0.26
N GLU A 76 13.86 15.07 1.53
CA GLU A 76 13.89 13.82 2.28
C GLU A 76 12.59 13.01 2.15
N SER A 77 11.79 13.24 1.14
CA SER A 77 10.56 12.48 0.88
C SER A 77 10.84 11.10 0.29
N MET A 78 9.97 10.16 0.59
CA MET A 78 9.95 8.85 -0.05
C MET A 78 8.83 8.80 -1.08
N ILE A 79 9.19 8.52 -2.32
CA ILE A 79 8.26 8.31 -3.41
C ILE A 79 7.94 6.82 -3.51
N ILE A 80 6.66 6.50 -3.57
CA ILE A 80 6.14 5.14 -3.66
C ILE A 80 5.28 5.05 -4.92
N SER A 81 5.62 4.14 -5.81
CA SER A 81 4.77 3.75 -6.94
C SER A 81 3.74 2.75 -6.45
N GLY A 82 2.49 3.17 -6.36
CA GLY A 82 1.40 2.50 -5.70
C GLY A 82 1.00 3.15 -4.38
N ASP A 83 0.20 2.46 -3.60
CA ASP A 83 -0.19 2.88 -2.25
C ASP A 83 0.92 2.62 -1.22
N VAL A 84 0.74 3.14 0.00
CA VAL A 84 1.75 3.02 1.07
C VAL A 84 1.89 1.62 1.66
N LEU A 85 0.94 0.72 1.41
CA LEU A 85 0.92 -0.64 1.96
C LEU A 85 1.51 -1.66 0.98
N SER A 86 1.12 -1.59 -0.29
CA SER A 86 1.48 -2.57 -1.33
C SER A 86 2.44 -2.03 -2.39
N GLY A 87 2.62 -0.72 -2.45
CA GLY A 87 3.48 -0.07 -3.43
C GLY A 87 4.98 -0.30 -3.20
N SER A 88 5.76 -0.01 -4.21
CA SER A 88 7.23 -0.13 -4.17
C SER A 88 7.90 1.24 -4.17
N LYS A 89 8.99 1.34 -3.39
CA LYS A 89 9.82 2.55 -3.37
C LYS A 89 10.39 2.82 -4.77
N THR A 90 10.31 4.07 -5.20
CA THR A 90 10.82 4.53 -6.49
C THR A 90 11.57 5.85 -6.35
N THR A 91 12.06 6.39 -7.45
CA THR A 91 12.74 7.69 -7.54
C THR A 91 12.12 8.52 -8.65
N GLU A 92 12.37 9.83 -8.63
CA GLU A 92 11.86 10.75 -9.67
C GLU A 92 12.36 10.41 -11.08
N SER A 93 13.55 9.83 -11.19
CA SER A 93 14.17 9.43 -12.45
C SER A 93 13.58 8.15 -13.06
N MET A 94 12.62 7.52 -12.40
CA MET A 94 11.96 6.31 -12.90
C MET A 94 10.64 6.67 -13.58
N PRO A 95 10.22 5.89 -14.58
CA PRO A 95 8.90 6.03 -15.17
C PRO A 95 7.82 5.52 -14.21
N VAL A 96 6.60 6.03 -14.39
CA VAL A 96 5.43 5.49 -13.70
C VAL A 96 5.23 4.04 -14.11
N ASN A 97 5.07 3.16 -13.13
CA ASN A 97 4.81 1.75 -13.37
C ASN A 97 3.50 1.55 -14.12
N PHE A 98 3.50 0.59 -15.03
CA PHE A 98 2.36 0.30 -15.90
C PHE A 98 1.08 -0.03 -15.12
N TYR A 99 1.17 -0.85 -14.08
CA TYR A 99 0.03 -1.33 -13.31
C TYR A 99 -0.40 -0.40 -12.15
N ASN A 100 0.43 0.58 -11.78
CA ASN A 100 0.12 1.44 -10.65
C ASN A 100 -0.63 2.70 -11.10
N GLU A 101 -1.75 2.97 -10.45
CA GLU A 101 -2.60 4.15 -10.69
C GLU A 101 -2.44 5.22 -9.60
N VAL A 102 -1.60 4.94 -8.60
CA VAL A 102 -1.34 5.81 -7.46
C VAL A 102 0.15 6.10 -7.35
N LEU A 103 0.48 7.33 -7.03
CA LEU A 103 1.82 7.78 -6.65
C LEU A 103 1.72 8.40 -5.26
N SER A 104 2.37 7.80 -4.27
CA SER A 104 2.33 8.27 -2.88
C SER A 104 3.66 8.90 -2.49
N VAL A 105 3.63 10.12 -1.91
CA VAL A 105 4.82 10.83 -1.44
C VAL A 105 4.68 11.13 0.05
N ILE A 106 5.51 10.48 0.86
CA ILE A 106 5.46 10.56 2.32
C ILE A 106 6.83 10.94 2.91
N PRO A 107 6.87 11.51 4.13
CA PRO A 107 8.13 11.81 4.79
C PRO A 107 8.96 10.57 5.04
N HIS A 108 10.23 10.62 4.69
CA HIS A 108 11.17 9.54 4.92
C HIS A 108 12.08 9.85 6.10
N PHE A 109 11.90 9.13 7.20
CA PHE A 109 12.71 9.29 8.40
C PHE A 109 13.79 8.22 8.52
N LYS A 110 15.04 8.67 8.62
CA LYS A 110 16.22 7.79 8.75
C LYS A 110 16.58 7.45 10.20
N ARG A 111 16.07 8.20 11.19
CA ARG A 111 16.46 8.06 12.59
C ARG A 111 15.24 7.85 13.49
N ARG A 112 15.39 7.00 14.50
CA ARG A 112 14.41 6.82 15.55
C ARG A 112 14.47 7.96 16.57
N ASP A 113 13.35 8.38 17.10
CA ASP A 113 13.31 9.30 18.24
C ASP A 113 13.91 8.61 19.46
N PHE A 114 14.86 9.25 20.11
CA PHE A 114 15.41 8.77 21.39
C PHE A 114 14.30 8.78 22.44
N LEU A 115 14.08 7.64 23.11
CA LEU A 115 12.99 7.45 24.09
C LEU A 115 11.60 7.86 23.59
N GLY A 116 11.37 7.81 22.28
CA GLY A 116 10.12 8.26 21.66
C GLY A 116 8.86 7.55 22.13
N TRP A 117 8.98 6.40 22.77
CA TRP A 117 7.87 5.63 23.36
C TRP A 117 7.42 6.14 24.74
N ILE A 118 8.26 6.91 25.45
CA ILE A 118 7.94 7.55 26.74
C ILE A 118 7.33 8.94 26.53
N LEU A 119 7.62 9.58 25.40
CA LEU A 119 7.14 10.95 25.14
C LEU A 119 5.60 10.99 25.07
N PRO A 120 4.97 12.09 25.48
CA PRO A 120 3.51 12.26 25.46
C PRO A 120 2.88 12.03 24.08
N GLY A 121 3.64 12.26 22.99
CA GLY A 121 3.25 11.91 21.64
C GLY A 121 2.03 12.65 21.12
N LEU A 122 1.93 13.96 21.29
CA LEU A 122 0.79 14.78 20.86
C LEU A 122 0.49 14.70 19.34
N LYS A 123 1.51 14.35 18.53
CA LYS A 123 1.40 14.19 17.07
C LYS A 123 1.65 12.75 16.60
N LYS A 124 1.69 11.77 17.52
CA LYS A 124 1.95 10.37 17.19
C LYS A 124 0.66 9.59 17.11
N TYR A 125 0.56 8.75 16.10
CA TYR A 125 -0.51 7.78 15.97
C TYR A 125 -0.23 6.52 16.78
N SER A 126 -1.25 5.97 17.41
CA SER A 126 -1.21 4.66 18.05
C SER A 126 -2.57 3.98 17.96
N LEU A 127 -2.59 2.79 17.41
CA LEU A 127 -3.81 1.97 17.32
C LEU A 127 -4.36 1.65 18.73
N SER A 128 -3.49 1.40 19.70
CA SER A 128 -3.85 1.09 21.09
C SER A 128 -4.10 2.32 21.96
N ARG A 129 -4.18 3.51 21.37
CA ARG A 129 -4.45 4.79 22.06
C ARG A 129 -3.47 5.08 23.20
N THR A 130 -2.19 4.76 23.01
CA THR A 130 -1.16 4.87 24.06
C THR A 130 -0.67 6.31 24.27
N PHE A 131 -0.79 7.17 23.25
CA PHE A 131 -0.32 8.55 23.29
C PHE A 131 -1.44 9.54 23.60
N LEU A 132 -1.06 10.71 24.13
CA LEU A 132 -2.01 11.79 24.42
C LEU A 132 -2.74 12.31 23.19
N SER A 133 -2.16 12.12 21.98
CA SER A 133 -2.83 12.42 20.71
C SER A 133 -4.19 11.72 20.57
N SER A 134 -4.39 10.58 21.22
CA SER A 134 -5.65 9.83 21.18
C SER A 134 -6.80 10.50 21.95
N LEU A 135 -6.48 11.45 22.85
CA LEU A 135 -7.46 12.24 23.59
C LEU A 135 -7.88 13.52 22.84
N LEU A 136 -7.12 13.88 21.78
CA LEU A 136 -7.44 15.04 20.96
C LEU A 136 -8.47 14.66 19.90
N SER A 137 -9.47 15.51 19.69
CA SER A 137 -10.61 15.25 18.80
C SER A 137 -10.22 15.11 17.32
N LYS A 138 -9.07 15.65 16.91
CA LYS A 138 -8.49 15.51 15.56
C LYS A 138 -6.96 15.54 15.68
N PRO A 139 -6.32 14.42 15.98
CA PRO A 139 -4.88 14.37 15.90
C PRO A 139 -4.47 14.58 14.43
N ALA A 140 -3.69 15.63 14.16
CA ALA A 140 -3.03 15.80 12.87
C ALA A 140 -1.95 14.70 12.76
N THR A 141 -2.34 13.54 12.28
CA THR A 141 -1.43 12.41 12.08
C THR A 141 -0.82 12.53 10.70
N HIS A 142 0.40 13.00 10.63
CA HIS A 142 1.22 12.82 9.45
C HIS A 142 1.88 11.45 9.56
N PHE A 143 1.45 10.54 8.70
CA PHE A 143 2.08 9.22 8.60
C PHE A 143 3.44 9.36 7.91
N ASP A 144 4.43 8.72 8.48
CA ASP A 144 5.81 8.69 7.99
C ASP A 144 6.36 7.25 8.04
N THR A 145 7.62 7.06 7.62
CA THR A 145 8.25 5.74 7.60
C THR A 145 8.83 5.29 8.94
N ARG A 146 8.59 6.00 10.04
CA ARG A 146 9.12 5.62 11.36
C ARG A 146 8.45 4.40 11.93
N ILE A 147 9.25 3.47 12.42
CA ILE A 147 8.77 2.38 13.24
C ILE A 147 8.77 2.86 14.70
N ASN A 148 7.58 3.18 15.23
CA ASN A 148 7.38 3.67 16.60
C ASN A 148 7.39 2.54 17.64
N GLY A 149 8.18 1.51 17.45
CA GLY A 149 8.30 0.39 18.37
C GLY A 149 9.54 -0.46 18.07
N SER A 150 9.75 -1.50 18.86
CA SER A 150 10.77 -2.52 18.59
C SER A 150 10.17 -3.69 17.82
N ARG A 151 11.02 -4.44 17.11
CA ARG A 151 10.61 -5.71 16.53
C ARG A 151 10.12 -6.66 17.63
N ARG A 152 9.00 -7.30 17.40
CA ARG A 152 8.40 -8.27 18.32
C ARG A 152 8.16 -9.58 17.59
N ALA A 153 8.08 -10.67 18.37
CA ALA A 153 7.66 -11.95 17.84
C ALA A 153 6.20 -11.88 17.32
N ILE A 154 5.92 -12.62 16.28
CA ILE A 154 4.55 -12.81 15.78
C ILE A 154 3.88 -13.82 16.72
N ILE A 155 2.93 -13.36 17.51
CA ILE A 155 2.17 -14.20 18.44
C ILE A 155 0.71 -14.18 17.95
N PRO A 156 0.08 -15.34 17.73
CA PRO A 156 -1.28 -15.46 17.23
C PRO A 156 -2.29 -15.03 18.30
N PHE A 157 -2.60 -13.74 18.34
CA PHE A 157 -3.64 -13.17 19.22
C PHE A 157 -4.98 -13.00 18.53
N GLY A 158 -5.12 -13.44 17.28
CA GLY A 158 -6.33 -13.23 16.49
C GLY A 158 -6.57 -11.75 16.09
N ARG A 159 -5.55 -10.88 16.16
CA ARG A 159 -5.73 -9.46 15.81
C ARG A 159 -5.80 -9.25 14.31
N TRP A 160 -5.06 -10.04 13.56
CA TRP A 160 -5.07 -9.95 12.09
C TRP A 160 -6.34 -10.57 11.54
N GLU A 161 -6.77 -11.68 12.10
CA GLU A 161 -8.05 -12.31 11.78
C GLU A 161 -9.23 -11.37 12.04
N ALA A 162 -9.20 -10.62 13.15
CA ALA A 162 -10.26 -9.66 13.49
C ALA A 162 -10.36 -8.47 12.52
N MET A 163 -9.29 -8.18 11.78
CA MET A 163 -9.24 -7.08 10.81
C MET A 163 -9.41 -7.54 9.37
N LEU A 164 -9.18 -8.82 9.10
CA LEU A 164 -9.25 -9.40 7.77
C LEU A 164 -10.63 -9.99 7.52
N PRO A 165 -11.38 -9.48 6.54
CA PRO A 165 -12.73 -10.00 6.25
C PRO A 165 -12.67 -11.27 5.36
N MET A 166 -11.86 -12.25 5.75
CA MET A 166 -11.62 -13.51 5.05
C MET A 166 -11.44 -14.63 6.08
N ASP A 167 -11.86 -15.82 5.75
CA ASP A 167 -11.73 -17.01 6.61
C ASP A 167 -10.38 -17.72 6.39
N ILE A 168 -9.31 -16.98 6.65
CA ILE A 168 -7.93 -17.50 6.59
C ILE A 168 -7.20 -17.19 7.90
N MET A 169 -6.07 -17.86 8.15
CA MET A 169 -5.28 -17.69 9.37
C MET A 169 -3.97 -16.94 9.09
N PRO A 170 -4.00 -15.58 8.96
CA PRO A 170 -2.85 -14.79 8.53
C PRO A 170 -1.64 -14.91 9.46
N ASP A 171 -1.84 -15.03 10.77
CA ASP A 171 -0.75 -15.20 11.75
C ASP A 171 0.06 -16.48 11.48
N ILE A 172 -0.63 -17.55 11.11
CA ILE A 172 -0.01 -18.85 10.81
C ILE A 172 0.62 -18.80 9.42
N ILE A 173 -0.08 -18.28 8.42
CA ILE A 173 0.44 -18.13 7.04
C ILE A 173 1.78 -17.38 7.04
N VAL A 174 1.87 -16.23 7.72
CA VAL A 174 3.11 -15.46 7.80
C VAL A 174 4.24 -16.24 8.46
N LYS A 175 3.95 -17.02 9.51
CA LYS A 175 4.94 -17.89 10.15
C LYS A 175 5.41 -19.01 9.23
N SER A 176 4.49 -19.64 8.51
CA SER A 176 4.80 -20.71 7.55
C SER A 176 5.63 -20.18 6.38
N ILE A 177 5.37 -18.95 5.90
CA ILE A 177 6.22 -18.27 4.91
C ILE A 177 7.65 -18.08 5.43
N ILE A 178 7.80 -17.63 6.68
CA ILE A 178 9.12 -17.45 7.29
C ILE A 178 9.84 -18.79 7.48
N ALA A 179 9.11 -19.82 7.86
CA ALA A 179 9.61 -21.19 8.04
C ALA A 179 9.84 -21.91 6.70
N LYS A 180 9.29 -21.40 5.60
CA LYS A 180 9.26 -22.05 4.27
C LYS A 180 8.50 -23.37 4.27
N ASP A 181 7.46 -23.46 5.07
CA ASP A 181 6.59 -24.62 5.18
C ASP A 181 5.40 -24.45 4.22
N ILE A 182 5.48 -25.13 3.06
CA ILE A 182 4.48 -25.02 1.99
C ILE A 182 3.18 -25.72 2.40
N GLU A 183 3.26 -26.84 3.10
CA GLU A 183 2.08 -27.62 3.48
C GLU A 183 1.19 -26.82 4.43
N ASP A 184 1.79 -26.17 5.42
CA ASP A 184 1.04 -25.31 6.32
C ASP A 184 0.54 -24.03 5.63
N MET A 185 1.31 -23.46 4.70
CA MET A 185 0.80 -22.32 3.91
C MET A 185 -0.47 -22.68 3.13
N GLU A 186 -0.48 -23.80 2.43
CA GLU A 186 -1.63 -24.28 1.66
C GLU A 186 -2.84 -24.57 2.56
N LYS A 187 -2.60 -25.24 3.69
CA LYS A 187 -3.62 -25.60 4.65
C LYS A 187 -4.36 -24.40 5.26
N TYR A 188 -3.65 -23.29 5.46
CA TYR A 188 -4.19 -22.11 6.14
C TYR A 188 -4.63 -20.99 5.21
N GLY A 189 -4.68 -21.22 3.90
CA GLY A 189 -5.34 -20.34 2.93
C GLY A 189 -4.42 -19.41 2.17
N ILE A 190 -3.14 -19.76 1.93
CA ILE A 190 -2.19 -18.92 1.17
C ILE A 190 -2.67 -18.58 -0.24
N TYR A 191 -3.46 -19.45 -0.87
CA TYR A 191 -3.97 -19.22 -2.23
C TYR A 191 -4.97 -18.07 -2.33
N GLU A 192 -5.55 -17.66 -1.21
CA GLU A 192 -6.53 -16.58 -1.15
C GLU A 192 -5.92 -15.23 -0.79
N CYS A 193 -4.61 -15.17 -0.50
CA CYS A 193 -3.89 -13.96 -0.07
C CYS A 193 -3.55 -13.01 -1.22
#